data_6f20919d5d584906933d247945e53fc8
#
_entry.id   6f20919d5d584906933d247945e53fc8
#
_cell.length_a   1.000
_cell.length_b   1.000
_cell.length_c   1.000
_cell.angle_alpha   90.00
_cell.angle_beta   90.00
_cell.angle_gamma   90.00
#
_symmetry.space_group_name_H-M   'P 1'
#
loop_
_entity.id
_entity.type
_entity.pdbx_description
1 polymer ?
#
loop_
_entity_poly.entity_id
_entity_poly.type
_entity_poly.pdbx_seq_one_letter_code
_entity_poly.pdbx_strand_id
1 'polypeptide(L)'
;MTKTAIPVFKLYGEDQQWPTPDLLHCETISRRSREYQWEIQPHRHADLCQLLYVHKGQAHLEIEGQRTTINEATLQVLPPLCVHGFRFAEDVEGYVVTLAAPLVSHLQAQLGGTVDGLQALGNYPAGKDSDYLNHQFARLQDEYADEQPARDMMMHALVSVLLVWISRQAMPQLRLEILLMIQQLIQQH
;
A
#
# COMPACT_ATOMS: atom_id res chain seq x y z
N MET A 1 27.76 8.55 16.61
CA MET A 1 26.30 8.22 16.51
C MET A 1 26.21 6.97 15.64
N THR A 2 25.98 5.82 16.24
CA THR A 2 25.77 4.55 15.52
C THR A 2 24.44 4.67 14.74
N LYS A 3 24.49 4.67 13.41
CA LYS A 3 23.29 4.52 12.59
C LYS A 3 22.67 3.17 12.96
N THR A 4 21.56 3.18 13.67
CA THR A 4 20.77 1.98 13.92
C THR A 4 20.34 1.44 12.56
N ALA A 5 20.70 0.18 12.25
CA ALA A 5 20.32 -0.45 10.98
C ALA A 5 18.78 -0.50 10.90
N ILE A 6 18.23 -0.11 9.74
CA ILE A 6 16.78 -0.19 9.49
C ILE A 6 16.42 -1.67 9.39
N PRO A 7 15.50 -2.18 10.24
CA PRO A 7 15.13 -3.58 10.24
C PRO A 7 14.37 -3.95 8.95
N VAL A 8 14.47 -5.24 8.57
CA VAL A 8 13.76 -5.85 7.44
C VAL A 8 12.82 -6.90 8.00
N PHE A 9 11.51 -6.71 7.81
CA PHE A 9 10.47 -7.62 8.29
C PHE A 9 9.70 -8.27 7.13
N LYS A 10 9.06 -9.42 7.40
CA LYS A 10 7.98 -9.95 6.54
C LYS A 10 6.65 -9.24 6.84
N LEU A 11 6.25 -9.18 8.12
CA LEU A 11 5.28 -8.24 8.64
C LEU A 11 5.92 -7.51 9.82
N TYR A 12 5.51 -6.28 10.12
CA TYR A 12 6.08 -5.49 11.20
C TYR A 12 5.95 -6.23 12.54
N GLY A 13 7.09 -6.38 13.25
CA GLY A 13 7.17 -7.07 14.54
C GLY A 13 7.25 -8.60 14.44
N GLU A 14 7.25 -9.19 13.26
CA GLU A 14 7.36 -10.64 13.04
C GLU A 14 8.69 -10.98 12.39
N ASP A 15 9.51 -11.76 13.12
CA ASP A 15 10.81 -12.20 12.65
C ASP A 15 10.68 -13.30 11.57
N GLN A 16 10.92 -12.92 10.32
CA GLN A 16 11.27 -13.79 9.19
C GLN A 16 10.23 -14.79 8.65
N GLN A 17 9.08 -15.00 9.24
CA GLN A 17 8.07 -15.90 8.71
C GLN A 17 6.84 -15.15 8.18
N TRP A 18 6.39 -15.55 6.99
CA TRP A 18 5.11 -15.12 6.46
C TRP A 18 3.98 -15.84 7.26
N PRO A 19 3.03 -15.11 7.86
CA PRO A 19 2.14 -15.68 8.87
C PRO A 19 0.99 -16.53 8.30
N THR A 20 0.83 -16.57 6.99
CA THR A 20 -0.30 -17.20 6.31
C THR A 20 0.18 -17.99 5.09
N PRO A 21 -0.51 -19.07 4.69
CA PRO A 21 -0.27 -19.75 3.43
C PRO A 21 -0.67 -18.90 2.22
N ASP A 22 -1.51 -17.87 2.43
CA ASP A 22 -1.99 -16.97 1.40
C ASP A 22 -0.86 -16.09 0.84
N LEU A 23 -0.98 -15.65 -0.40
CA LEU A 23 -0.05 -14.70 -1.01
C LEU A 23 -0.35 -13.24 -0.66
N LEU A 24 -1.32 -13.01 0.21
CA LEU A 24 -1.66 -11.70 0.77
C LEU A 24 -1.99 -11.80 2.25
N HIS A 25 -1.80 -10.69 2.96
CA HIS A 25 -2.29 -10.48 4.32
C HIS A 25 -3.10 -9.19 4.35
N CYS A 26 -4.26 -9.23 5.03
CA CYS A 26 -5.15 -8.08 5.16
C CYS A 26 -5.55 -7.88 6.62
N GLU A 27 -5.45 -6.66 7.10
CA GLU A 27 -5.86 -6.30 8.46
C GLU A 27 -6.28 -4.82 8.54
N THR A 28 -7.03 -4.48 9.59
CA THR A 28 -7.33 -3.07 9.88
C THR A 28 -6.12 -2.37 10.49
N ILE A 29 -5.96 -1.07 10.20
CA ILE A 29 -4.91 -0.25 10.83
C ILE A 29 -5.01 -0.33 12.35
N SER A 30 -6.23 -0.24 12.91
CA SER A 30 -6.46 -0.27 14.35
C SER A 30 -6.02 -1.59 14.99
N ARG A 31 -6.23 -2.73 14.34
CA ARG A 31 -5.78 -4.04 14.85
C ARG A 31 -4.26 -4.10 14.92
N ARG A 32 -3.57 -3.71 13.85
CA ARG A 32 -2.11 -3.70 13.77
C ARG A 32 -1.49 -2.70 14.75
N SER A 33 -1.99 -1.48 14.76
CA SER A 33 -1.31 -0.37 15.44
C SER A 33 -1.50 -0.35 16.96
N ARG A 34 -2.60 -0.90 17.49
CA ARG A 34 -2.84 -0.98 18.94
C ARG A 34 -1.74 -1.73 19.69
N GLU A 35 -1.22 -2.80 19.10
CA GLU A 35 -0.14 -3.61 19.69
C GLU A 35 1.16 -2.84 19.81
N TYR A 36 1.34 -1.78 19.01
CA TYR A 36 2.51 -0.93 18.93
C TYR A 36 2.23 0.52 19.37
N GLN A 37 1.19 0.73 20.20
CA GLN A 37 0.83 2.06 20.72
C GLN A 37 0.62 3.11 19.60
N TRP A 38 0.00 2.70 18.51
CA TRP A 38 -0.29 3.51 17.32
C TRP A 38 0.95 4.05 16.58
N GLU A 39 2.13 3.54 16.89
CA GLU A 39 3.38 3.93 16.24
C GLU A 39 4.11 2.73 15.66
N ILE A 40 4.28 2.72 14.35
CA ILE A 40 5.03 1.74 13.59
C ILE A 40 6.37 2.37 13.22
N GLN A 41 7.45 1.90 13.86
CA GLN A 41 8.79 2.44 13.65
C GLN A 41 9.30 2.21 12.22
N PRO A 42 10.22 3.06 11.70
CA PRO A 42 10.78 2.90 10.37
C PRO A 42 11.37 1.51 10.15
N HIS A 43 10.89 0.84 9.11
CA HIS A 43 11.30 -0.49 8.68
C HIS A 43 11.12 -0.63 7.16
N ARG A 44 11.46 -1.79 6.61
CA ARG A 44 11.21 -2.13 5.20
C ARG A 44 10.91 -3.62 5.04
N HIS A 45 10.27 -3.96 3.94
CA HIS A 45 10.04 -5.34 3.51
C HIS A 45 10.91 -5.67 2.30
N ALA A 46 11.51 -6.86 2.27
CA ALA A 46 12.43 -7.23 1.20
C ALA A 46 11.72 -7.50 -0.14
N ASP A 47 10.58 -8.18 -0.08
CA ASP A 47 9.89 -8.76 -1.22
C ASP A 47 8.35 -8.61 -1.14
N LEU A 48 7.89 -7.63 -0.38
CA LEU A 48 6.45 -7.37 -0.18
C LEU A 48 6.10 -5.96 -0.63
N CYS A 49 4.96 -5.84 -1.28
CA CYS A 49 4.30 -4.56 -1.54
C CYS A 49 3.19 -4.34 -0.51
N GLN A 50 3.07 -3.14 0.04
CA GLN A 50 1.97 -2.78 0.93
C GLN A 50 1.07 -1.73 0.32
N LEU A 51 -0.23 -1.90 0.56
CA LEU A 51 -1.26 -0.92 0.33
C LEU A 51 -1.76 -0.45 1.70
N LEU A 52 -1.50 0.81 2.05
CA LEU A 52 -2.05 1.45 3.23
C LEU A 52 -3.21 2.34 2.79
N TYR A 53 -4.43 1.99 3.18
CA TYR A 53 -5.60 2.81 2.94
C TYR A 53 -6.09 3.44 4.24
N VAL A 54 -5.96 4.75 4.36
CA VAL A 54 -6.57 5.54 5.43
C VAL A 54 -7.92 6.03 4.92
N HIS A 55 -9.00 5.62 5.55
CA HIS A 55 -10.36 6.05 5.19
C HIS A 55 -10.76 7.31 5.97
N LYS A 56 -10.54 7.30 7.30
CA LYS A 56 -10.81 8.42 8.21
C LYS A 56 -9.74 8.54 9.27
N GLY A 57 -9.72 9.67 9.96
CA GLY A 57 -8.73 9.99 10.97
C GLY A 57 -7.44 10.54 10.38
N GLN A 58 -6.42 10.67 11.22
CA GLN A 58 -5.13 11.25 10.85
C GLN A 58 -4.03 10.19 10.87
N ALA A 59 -3.15 10.24 9.87
CA ALA A 59 -1.94 9.43 9.81
C ALA A 59 -0.72 10.29 9.47
N HIS A 60 0.35 10.14 10.24
CA HIS A 60 1.67 10.70 9.93
C HIS A 60 2.54 9.59 9.34
N LEU A 61 3.01 9.80 8.13
CA LEU A 61 3.86 8.87 7.41
C LEU A 61 5.28 9.40 7.34
N GLU A 62 6.26 8.55 7.60
CA GLU A 62 7.65 8.79 7.28
C GLU A 62 8.07 7.76 6.22
N ILE A 63 8.30 8.21 4.99
CA ILE A 63 8.60 7.36 3.83
C ILE A 63 9.88 7.88 3.19
N GLU A 64 10.89 7.02 3.07
CA GLU A 64 12.22 7.38 2.55
C GLU A 64 12.79 8.66 3.21
N GLY A 65 12.52 8.82 4.52
CA GLY A 65 12.95 9.99 5.30
C GLY A 65 12.10 11.25 5.09
N GLN A 66 11.10 11.22 4.22
CA GLN A 66 10.16 12.32 4.03
C GLN A 66 8.93 12.13 4.91
N ARG A 67 8.48 13.22 5.56
CA ARG A 67 7.31 13.22 6.44
C ARG A 67 6.12 13.85 5.76
N THR A 68 5.00 13.15 5.76
CA THR A 68 3.73 13.60 5.20
C THR A 68 2.61 13.30 6.20
N THR A 69 1.59 14.16 6.21
CA THR A 69 0.39 13.94 7.02
C THR A 69 -0.80 13.71 6.11
N ILE A 70 -1.52 12.61 6.35
CA ILE A 70 -2.79 12.29 5.71
C ILE A 70 -3.92 12.75 6.63
N ASN A 71 -4.82 13.59 6.10
CA ASN A 71 -6.02 14.10 6.79
C ASN A 71 -7.30 13.83 5.99
N GLU A 72 -7.20 13.15 4.87
CA GLU A 72 -8.31 12.77 3.99
C GLU A 72 -8.14 11.33 3.52
N ALA A 73 -9.22 10.74 3.00
CA ALA A 73 -9.16 9.37 2.49
C ALA A 73 -8.07 9.23 1.42
N THR A 74 -7.07 8.40 1.70
CA THR A 74 -5.87 8.27 0.85
C THR A 74 -5.39 6.83 0.80
N LEU A 75 -5.05 6.37 -0.40
CA LEU A 75 -4.36 5.11 -0.65
C LEU A 75 -2.87 5.36 -0.91
N GLN A 76 -2.02 4.80 -0.04
CA GLN A 76 -0.57 4.82 -0.17
C GLN A 76 -0.09 3.47 -0.67
N VAL A 77 0.70 3.45 -1.76
CA VAL A 77 1.41 2.26 -2.25
C VAL A 77 2.85 2.31 -1.78
N LEU A 78 3.31 1.24 -1.17
CA LEU A 78 4.66 1.07 -0.65
C LEU A 78 5.31 -0.13 -1.34
N PRO A 79 6.21 0.09 -2.31
CA PRO A 79 6.88 -0.99 -3.02
C PRO A 79 7.88 -1.72 -2.12
N PRO A 80 8.40 -2.90 -2.54
CA PRO A 80 9.47 -3.59 -1.84
C PRO A 80 10.68 -2.67 -1.59
N LEU A 81 11.37 -2.90 -0.47
CA LEU A 81 12.55 -2.16 0.00
C LEU A 81 12.32 -0.70 0.41
N CYS A 82 11.15 -0.15 0.18
CA CYS A 82 10.78 1.19 0.64
C CYS A 82 10.84 1.26 2.16
N VAL A 83 11.60 2.21 2.70
CA VAL A 83 11.66 2.47 4.15
C VAL A 83 10.47 3.30 4.56
N HIS A 84 9.68 2.80 5.50
CA HIS A 84 8.49 3.48 5.95
C HIS A 84 8.21 3.27 7.44
N GLY A 85 7.57 4.26 8.04
CA GLY A 85 7.07 4.24 9.40
C GLY A 85 5.79 5.07 9.50
N PHE A 86 4.97 4.77 10.49
CA PHE A 86 3.67 5.40 10.63
C PHE A 86 3.39 5.78 12.08
N ARG A 87 2.66 6.88 12.26
CA ARG A 87 2.00 7.20 13.51
C ARG A 87 0.55 7.54 13.22
N PHE A 88 -0.36 6.82 13.86
CA PHE A 88 -1.79 6.95 13.64
C PHE A 88 -2.48 7.62 14.83
N ALA A 89 -3.53 8.39 14.57
CA ALA A 89 -4.47 8.78 15.58
C ALA A 89 -5.29 7.54 16.04
N GLU A 90 -5.76 7.54 17.30
CA GLU A 90 -6.48 6.39 17.86
C GLU A 90 -7.85 6.13 17.21
N ASP A 91 -8.41 7.15 16.55
CA ASP A 91 -9.67 7.12 15.82
C ASP A 91 -9.50 6.79 14.32
N VAL A 92 -8.29 6.42 13.89
CA VAL A 92 -8.03 6.08 12.48
C VAL A 92 -8.83 4.86 12.05
N GLU A 93 -9.49 4.99 10.90
CA GLU A 93 -10.15 3.90 10.18
C GLU A 93 -9.41 3.63 8.87
N GLY A 94 -9.15 2.37 8.59
CA GLY A 94 -8.48 1.98 7.34
C GLY A 94 -7.89 0.58 7.41
N TYR A 95 -7.13 0.24 6.38
CA TYR A 95 -6.64 -1.12 6.15
C TYR A 95 -5.19 -1.13 5.70
N VAL A 96 -4.50 -2.20 6.03
CA VAL A 96 -3.20 -2.54 5.49
C VAL A 96 -3.32 -3.87 4.75
N VAL A 97 -2.98 -3.87 3.48
CA VAL A 97 -2.90 -5.08 2.65
C VAL A 97 -1.45 -5.28 2.23
N THR A 98 -0.89 -6.42 2.58
CA THR A 98 0.48 -6.80 2.23
C THR A 98 0.43 -7.90 1.18
N LEU A 99 1.11 -7.70 0.05
CA LEU A 99 1.10 -8.58 -1.11
C LEU A 99 2.48 -9.19 -1.30
N ALA A 100 2.54 -10.52 -1.41
CA ALA A 100 3.78 -11.23 -1.72
C ALA A 100 4.18 -11.07 -3.19
N ALA A 101 5.49 -11.06 -3.47
CA ALA A 101 6.03 -10.85 -4.81
C ALA A 101 5.42 -11.74 -5.91
N PRO A 102 5.15 -13.05 -5.70
CA PRO A 102 4.51 -13.87 -6.72
C PRO A 102 3.12 -13.38 -7.11
N LEU A 103 2.31 -12.91 -6.14
CA LEU A 103 0.98 -12.35 -6.43
C LEU A 103 1.10 -11.03 -7.17
N VAL A 104 2.01 -10.15 -6.76
CA VAL A 104 2.27 -8.86 -7.43
C VAL A 104 2.64 -9.11 -8.89
N SER A 105 3.56 -10.04 -9.17
CA SER A 105 3.99 -10.38 -10.53
C SER A 105 2.84 -10.94 -11.38
N HIS A 106 2.00 -11.80 -10.79
CA HIS A 106 0.83 -12.35 -11.47
C HIS A 106 -0.18 -11.26 -11.86
N LEU A 107 -0.51 -10.38 -10.92
CA LEU A 107 -1.46 -9.28 -11.13
C LEU A 107 -0.95 -8.27 -12.17
N GLN A 108 0.34 -7.93 -12.14
CA GLN A 108 0.95 -7.04 -13.13
C GLN A 108 0.94 -7.63 -14.54
N ALA A 109 1.19 -8.93 -14.67
CA ALA A 109 1.10 -9.62 -15.96
C ALA A 109 -0.33 -9.53 -16.55
N GLN A 110 -1.37 -9.61 -15.73
CA GLN A 110 -2.76 -9.46 -16.16
C GLN A 110 -3.08 -8.04 -16.66
N LEU A 111 -2.42 -7.01 -16.14
CA LEU A 111 -2.56 -5.63 -16.61
C LEU A 111 -1.80 -5.33 -17.90
N GLY A 112 -1.14 -6.32 -18.49
CA GLY A 112 -0.40 -6.16 -19.73
C GLY A 112 0.89 -5.34 -19.62
N GLY A 113 1.45 -5.20 -18.42
CA GLY A 113 2.73 -4.50 -18.16
C GLY A 113 2.68 -2.98 -18.40
N THR A 114 1.50 -2.42 -18.60
CA THR A 114 1.34 -0.99 -18.95
C THR A 114 1.42 -0.05 -17.77
N VAL A 115 1.37 -0.54 -16.54
CA VAL A 115 1.43 0.29 -15.33
C VAL A 115 2.14 -0.43 -14.18
N ASP A 116 3.25 0.12 -13.76
CA ASP A 116 4.02 -0.33 -12.58
C ASP A 116 3.40 0.15 -11.25
N GLY A 117 2.07 0.16 -11.16
CA GLY A 117 1.34 0.77 -10.05
C GLY A 117 1.66 0.21 -8.66
N LEU A 118 2.26 -1.00 -8.57
CA LEU A 118 2.71 -1.60 -7.33
C LEU A 118 4.24 -1.61 -7.15
N GLN A 119 5.00 -1.22 -8.17
CA GLN A 119 6.46 -1.17 -8.10
C GLN A 119 7.00 0.22 -7.80
N ALA A 120 6.16 1.23 -7.89
CA ALA A 120 6.49 2.61 -7.57
C ALA A 120 5.79 3.07 -6.30
N LEU A 121 6.46 3.95 -5.56
CA LEU A 121 5.84 4.68 -4.46
C LEU A 121 4.69 5.53 -5.01
N GLY A 122 3.49 5.39 -4.43
CA GLY A 122 2.32 6.13 -4.88
C GLY A 122 1.51 6.69 -3.71
N ASN A 123 1.05 7.93 -3.84
CA ASN A 123 0.14 8.57 -2.90
C ASN A 123 -1.09 9.05 -3.67
N TYR A 124 -2.24 8.48 -3.39
CA TYR A 124 -3.46 8.69 -4.16
C TYR A 124 -4.62 9.10 -3.26
N PRO A 125 -4.93 10.41 -3.15
CA PRO A 125 -6.15 10.86 -2.50
C PRO A 125 -7.38 10.23 -3.17
N ALA A 126 -8.24 9.62 -2.35
CA ALA A 126 -9.40 8.88 -2.86
C ALA A 126 -10.52 9.79 -3.39
N GLY A 127 -10.63 11.00 -2.84
CA GLY A 127 -11.64 11.97 -3.26
C GLY A 127 -13.05 11.39 -3.22
N LYS A 128 -13.75 11.49 -4.34
CA LYS A 128 -15.13 10.95 -4.49
C LYS A 128 -15.22 9.42 -4.41
N ASP A 129 -14.11 8.72 -4.57
CA ASP A 129 -14.06 7.25 -4.56
C ASP A 129 -13.79 6.69 -3.14
N SER A 130 -13.76 7.54 -2.09
CA SER A 130 -13.40 7.12 -0.74
C SER A 130 -14.31 6.01 -0.19
N ASP A 131 -15.62 6.13 -0.33
CA ASP A 131 -16.57 5.12 0.13
C ASP A 131 -16.49 3.83 -0.70
N TYR A 132 -16.26 3.98 -2.01
CA TYR A 132 -16.03 2.84 -2.88
C TYR A 132 -14.80 2.05 -2.46
N LEU A 133 -13.67 2.71 -2.26
CA LEU A 133 -12.44 2.05 -1.80
C LEU A 133 -12.62 1.42 -0.43
N ASN A 134 -13.23 2.14 0.52
CA ASN A 134 -13.51 1.59 1.84
C ASN A 134 -14.32 0.29 1.76
N HIS A 135 -15.34 0.26 0.89
CA HIS A 135 -16.13 -0.95 0.66
C HIS A 135 -15.27 -2.10 0.09
N GLN A 136 -14.39 -1.82 -0.88
CA GLN A 136 -13.52 -2.84 -1.46
C GLN A 136 -12.54 -3.43 -0.43
N PHE A 137 -11.91 -2.57 0.39
CA PHE A 137 -11.01 -3.01 1.46
C PHE A 137 -11.75 -3.79 2.55
N ALA A 138 -12.95 -3.35 2.94
CA ALA A 138 -13.78 -4.06 3.91
C ALA A 138 -14.13 -5.46 3.39
N ARG A 139 -14.57 -5.57 2.13
CA ARG A 139 -14.88 -6.88 1.51
C ARG A 139 -13.66 -7.78 1.43
N LEU A 140 -12.49 -7.24 1.14
CA LEU A 140 -11.24 -8.01 1.13
C LEU A 140 -10.89 -8.51 2.55
N GLN A 141 -11.08 -7.67 3.58
CA GLN A 141 -10.87 -8.03 4.97
C GLN A 141 -11.84 -9.13 5.42
N ASP A 142 -13.13 -9.02 5.06
CA ASP A 142 -14.14 -10.04 5.37
C ASP A 142 -13.78 -11.37 4.72
N GLU A 143 -13.44 -11.36 3.42
CA GLU A 143 -13.06 -12.57 2.69
C GLU A 143 -11.77 -13.18 3.23
N TYR A 144 -10.81 -12.35 3.66
CA TYR A 144 -9.57 -12.81 4.28
C TYR A 144 -9.82 -13.51 5.62
N ALA A 145 -10.80 -13.04 6.40
CA ALA A 145 -11.15 -13.59 7.72
C ALA A 145 -11.98 -14.86 7.65
N ASP A 146 -12.70 -15.11 6.56
CA ASP A 146 -13.63 -16.22 6.38
C ASP A 146 -13.01 -17.37 5.55
N GLU A 147 -13.39 -18.61 5.88
CA GLU A 147 -13.04 -19.81 5.10
C GLU A 147 -14.20 -20.19 4.16
N GLN A 148 -14.42 -19.37 3.11
CA GLN A 148 -15.47 -19.62 2.11
C GLN A 148 -14.96 -20.40 0.89
N PRO A 149 -15.83 -21.16 0.18
CA PRO A 149 -15.45 -21.74 -1.10
C PRO A 149 -14.95 -20.69 -2.10
N ALA A 150 -13.88 -21.01 -2.80
CA ALA A 150 -13.23 -20.12 -3.78
C ALA A 150 -12.68 -18.79 -3.20
N ARG A 151 -12.39 -18.77 -1.89
CA ARG A 151 -11.83 -17.61 -1.17
C ARG A 151 -10.64 -16.98 -1.88
N ASP A 152 -9.66 -17.77 -2.31
CA ASP A 152 -8.47 -17.25 -2.99
C ASP A 152 -8.82 -16.53 -4.28
N MET A 153 -9.74 -17.09 -5.07
CA MET A 153 -10.21 -16.44 -6.31
C MET A 153 -10.90 -15.11 -6.00
N MET A 154 -11.72 -15.05 -4.97
CA MET A 154 -12.40 -13.82 -4.56
C MET A 154 -11.40 -12.78 -4.07
N MET A 155 -10.44 -13.15 -3.23
CA MET A 155 -9.38 -12.24 -2.77
C MET A 155 -8.58 -11.68 -3.95
N HIS A 156 -8.17 -12.53 -4.91
CA HIS A 156 -7.46 -12.10 -6.12
C HIS A 156 -8.30 -11.13 -6.96
N ALA A 157 -9.60 -11.39 -7.11
CA ALA A 157 -10.51 -10.50 -7.84
C ALA A 157 -10.62 -9.12 -7.15
N LEU A 158 -10.78 -9.09 -5.81
CA LEU A 158 -10.85 -7.85 -5.04
C LEU A 158 -9.56 -7.04 -5.11
N VAL A 159 -8.39 -7.69 -4.97
CA VAL A 159 -7.09 -7.03 -5.15
C VAL A 159 -6.93 -6.52 -6.59
N SER A 160 -7.38 -7.26 -7.59
CA SER A 160 -7.36 -6.82 -9.00
C SER A 160 -8.17 -5.54 -9.21
N VAL A 161 -9.33 -5.42 -8.55
CA VAL A 161 -10.14 -4.18 -8.59
C VAL A 161 -9.37 -3.00 -7.99
N LEU A 162 -8.73 -3.17 -6.84
CA LEU A 162 -7.88 -2.14 -6.23
C LEU A 162 -6.73 -1.74 -7.15
N LEU A 163 -6.08 -2.72 -7.76
CA LEU A 163 -4.97 -2.51 -8.67
C LEU A 163 -5.38 -1.74 -9.94
N VAL A 164 -6.56 -2.05 -10.51
CA VAL A 164 -7.12 -1.28 -11.62
C VAL A 164 -7.37 0.18 -11.21
N TRP A 165 -7.89 0.41 -10.01
CA TRP A 165 -8.09 1.76 -9.51
C TRP A 165 -6.75 2.51 -9.37
N ILE A 166 -5.74 1.90 -8.72
CA ILE A 166 -4.38 2.46 -8.57
C ILE A 166 -3.80 2.81 -9.94
N SER A 167 -3.89 1.90 -10.90
CA SER A 167 -3.38 2.08 -12.26
C SER A 167 -3.99 3.30 -12.95
N ARG A 168 -5.29 3.52 -12.75
CA ARG A 168 -6.00 4.67 -13.31
C ARG A 168 -5.60 6.00 -12.67
N GLN A 169 -5.17 5.98 -11.39
CA GLN A 169 -4.64 7.17 -10.72
C GLN A 169 -3.19 7.46 -11.15
N ALA A 170 -2.37 6.44 -11.34
CA ALA A 170 -0.96 6.59 -11.71
C ALA A 170 -0.76 7.14 -13.15
N MET A 171 -1.62 6.78 -14.09
CA MET A 171 -1.52 7.19 -15.49
C MET A 171 -1.47 8.70 -15.74
N PRO A 172 -2.33 9.53 -15.13
CA PRO A 172 -2.26 10.98 -15.32
C PRO A 172 -0.97 11.60 -14.75
N GLN A 173 -0.48 11.09 -13.62
CA GLN A 173 0.76 11.54 -12.99
C GLN A 173 1.97 11.26 -13.89
N LEU A 174 2.08 10.04 -14.41
CA LEU A 174 3.14 9.65 -15.33
C LEU A 174 3.12 10.49 -16.62
N ARG A 175 1.95 10.80 -17.15
CA ARG A 175 1.78 11.66 -18.33
C ARG A 175 2.28 13.08 -18.08
N LEU A 176 1.99 13.63 -16.90
CA LEU A 176 2.42 14.96 -16.50
C LEU A 176 3.94 15.02 -16.34
N GLU A 177 4.54 14.03 -15.70
CA GLU A 177 6.00 13.94 -15.52
C GLU A 177 6.73 13.85 -16.86
N ILE A 178 6.25 13.04 -17.80
CA ILE A 178 6.80 12.95 -19.15
C ILE A 178 6.71 14.30 -19.88
N LEU A 179 5.57 14.98 -19.80
CA LEU A 179 5.40 16.30 -20.44
C LEU A 179 6.35 17.35 -19.85
N LEU A 180 6.51 17.36 -18.53
CA LEU A 180 7.46 18.28 -17.86
C LEU A 180 8.91 17.97 -18.24
N MET A 181 9.29 16.70 -18.34
CA MET A 181 10.62 16.30 -18.81
C MET A 181 10.88 16.74 -20.24
N ILE A 182 9.91 16.57 -21.14
CA ILE A 182 10.01 17.01 -22.53
C ILE A 182 10.16 18.54 -22.60
N GLN A 183 9.39 19.31 -21.83
CA GLN A 183 9.50 20.76 -21.77
C GLN A 183 10.88 21.21 -21.28
N GLN A 184 11.44 20.56 -20.25
CA GLN A 184 12.78 20.87 -19.75
C GLN A 184 13.87 20.60 -20.80
N LEU A 185 13.76 19.51 -21.55
CA LEU A 185 14.69 19.18 -22.64
C LEU A 185 14.64 20.20 -23.78
N ILE A 186 13.45 20.70 -24.13
CA ILE A 186 13.27 21.70 -25.18
C ILE A 186 13.87 23.09 -24.77
N GLN A 187 13.81 23.44 -23.48
CA GLN A 187 14.33 24.69 -22.95
C GLN A 187 15.86 24.71 -22.81
N GLN A 188 16.53 23.58 -22.87
CA GLN A 188 17.99 23.44 -22.77
C GLN A 188 18.70 23.47 -24.13
N HIS A 189 17.95 23.58 -25.23
CA HIS A 189 18.44 23.68 -26.61
C HIS A 189 17.91 24.94 -27.29
#